data_547d893bdab9d4462950f07b85d2374d
#
_entry.id   547d893bdab9d4462950f07b85d2374d
#
_cell.length_a   1.000
_cell.length_b   1.000
_cell.length_c   1.000
_cell.angle_alpha   90.00
_cell.angle_beta   90.00
_cell.angle_gamma   90.00
#
_symmetry.space_group_name_H-M   'P 1'
#
loop_
_entity.id
_entity.type
_entity.pdbx_description
1 polymer ?
#
loop_
_entity_poly.entity_id
_entity_poly.type
_entity_poly.pdbx_seq_one_letter_code
_entity_poly.pdbx_strand_id
1 'polypeptide(L)'
;LMRFYDVNSGAILVDGNNIKDLTRGDLRCMFGMVLQDTWLFNGTILENIRYGRSNATDDEVIEAAKAAHVDYFVRTLPDGYNMVLNEETSNISQGQMQLMTIARAILADPRILILDEATSSVDTHTEVLIQKAMDSLMKDRTSFIIAHRLSTIRDADWILVMKNGDIVEQGKHTKLLAKNGFYAELYNSQFEGKEI
;
A
#
# COMPACT_ATOMS: atom_id res chain seq x y z
N LEU A 1 -6.24 13.63 -0.15
CA LEU A 1 -5.63 13.58 1.18
C LEU A 1 -4.26 14.26 1.17
N MET A 2 -3.31 13.82 0.36
CA MET A 2 -1.92 14.33 0.30
C MET A 2 -1.76 15.73 -0.33
N ARG A 3 -2.83 16.42 -0.62
CA ARG A 3 -2.86 17.78 -1.16
C ARG A 3 -2.03 17.95 -2.45
N PHE A 4 -2.19 17.02 -3.40
CA PHE A 4 -1.73 17.24 -4.78
C PHE A 4 -2.56 18.34 -5.44
N TYR A 5 -3.84 18.41 -5.09
CA TYR A 5 -4.78 19.46 -5.47
C TYR A 5 -5.41 20.04 -4.20
N ASP A 6 -5.69 21.34 -4.19
CA ASP A 6 -6.46 21.97 -3.12
C ASP A 6 -7.96 21.73 -3.35
N VAL A 7 -8.72 21.57 -2.27
CA VAL A 7 -10.18 21.42 -2.36
C VAL A 7 -10.83 22.73 -2.77
N ASN A 8 -11.84 22.66 -3.64
CA ASN A 8 -12.58 23.84 -4.12
C ASN A 8 -13.46 24.44 -3.01
N SER A 9 -14.04 23.59 -2.17
CA SER A 9 -14.88 23.97 -1.03
C SER A 9 -14.77 22.93 0.08
N GLY A 10 -15.21 23.29 1.29
CA GLY A 10 -15.09 22.44 2.47
C GLY A 10 -13.64 22.34 2.99
N ALA A 11 -13.38 21.36 3.83
CA ALA A 11 -12.07 21.12 4.42
C ALA A 11 -11.80 19.63 4.60
N ILE A 12 -10.53 19.24 4.45
CA ILE A 12 -10.02 17.94 4.88
C ILE A 12 -9.24 18.17 6.17
N LEU A 13 -9.55 17.39 7.19
CA LEU A 13 -8.90 17.51 8.50
C LEU A 13 -8.10 16.23 8.78
N VAL A 14 -6.88 16.40 9.30
CA VAL A 14 -6.06 15.34 9.87
C VAL A 14 -5.86 15.65 11.35
N ASP A 15 -6.35 14.78 12.22
CA ASP A 15 -6.37 14.99 13.68
C ASP A 15 -6.92 16.35 14.10
N GLY A 16 -8.02 16.78 13.43
CA GLY A 16 -8.69 18.06 13.67
C GLY A 16 -8.04 19.29 13.03
N ASN A 17 -6.86 19.15 12.43
CA ASN A 17 -6.16 20.24 11.77
C ASN A 17 -6.45 20.26 10.27
N ASN A 18 -6.79 21.43 9.72
CA ASN A 18 -7.02 21.57 8.29
C ASN A 18 -5.73 21.36 7.51
N ILE A 19 -5.74 20.47 6.52
CA ILE A 19 -4.56 20.21 5.69
C ILE A 19 -4.04 21.45 4.94
N LYS A 20 -4.87 22.48 4.76
CA LYS A 20 -4.46 23.76 4.15
C LYS A 20 -3.54 24.56 5.06
N ASP A 21 -3.62 24.37 6.38
CA ASP A 21 -2.82 25.08 7.38
C ASP A 21 -1.43 24.43 7.59
N LEU A 22 -1.24 23.23 7.06
CA LEU A 22 0.04 22.52 7.09
C LEU A 22 0.86 22.82 5.84
N THR A 23 2.18 22.76 5.95
CA THR A 23 3.02 22.75 4.74
C THR A 23 2.77 21.43 3.97
N ARG A 24 2.93 21.44 2.65
CA ARG A 24 2.80 20.21 1.85
C ARG A 24 3.83 19.16 2.23
N GLY A 25 5.03 19.58 2.65
CA GLY A 25 6.08 18.69 3.13
C GLY A 25 5.66 17.95 4.39
N ASP A 26 5.27 18.69 5.44
CA ASP A 26 4.86 18.13 6.72
C ASP A 26 3.65 17.19 6.56
N LEU A 27 2.66 17.62 5.77
CA LEU A 27 1.49 16.79 5.48
C LEU A 27 1.90 15.47 4.82
N ARG A 28 2.73 15.51 3.78
CA ARG A 28 3.13 14.32 3.01
C ARG A 28 4.00 13.36 3.81
N CYS A 29 4.80 13.85 4.75
CA CYS A 29 5.59 13.01 5.66
C CYS A 29 4.72 12.13 6.58
N MET A 30 3.42 12.47 6.78
CA MET A 30 2.50 11.65 7.56
C MET A 30 2.01 10.43 6.79
N PHE A 31 2.13 10.43 5.45
CA PHE A 31 1.59 9.41 4.56
C PHE A 31 2.67 8.50 4.00
N GLY A 32 2.39 7.21 3.99
CA GLY A 32 3.11 6.24 3.17
C GLY A 32 2.20 5.74 2.05
N MET A 33 2.78 5.45 0.89
CA MET A 33 2.04 4.95 -0.27
C MET A 33 2.66 3.65 -0.76
N VAL A 34 1.82 2.65 -0.99
CA VAL A 34 2.17 1.45 -1.75
C VAL A 34 1.20 1.40 -2.92
N LEU A 35 1.72 1.70 -4.10
CA LEU A 35 0.95 1.77 -5.34
C LEU A 35 1.08 0.47 -6.14
N GLN A 36 0.13 0.24 -7.04
CA GLN A 36 0.15 -0.87 -7.99
C GLN A 36 1.39 -0.81 -8.89
N ASP A 37 1.68 0.36 -9.46
CA ASP A 37 2.86 0.58 -10.28
C ASP A 37 4.07 0.77 -9.38
N THR A 38 4.88 -0.28 -9.29
CA THR A 38 6.11 -0.26 -8.50
C THR A 38 7.21 0.43 -9.28
N TRP A 39 7.84 1.43 -8.67
CA TRP A 39 8.98 2.11 -9.25
C TRP A 39 10.25 1.90 -8.41
N LEU A 40 11.32 1.48 -9.10
CA LEU A 40 12.66 1.36 -8.54
C LEU A 40 13.60 2.21 -9.40
N PHE A 41 14.51 2.93 -8.74
CA PHE A 41 15.50 3.74 -9.46
C PHE A 41 16.79 2.93 -9.72
N ASN A 42 17.59 3.41 -10.65
CA ASN A 42 18.91 2.83 -10.93
C ASN A 42 19.84 3.05 -9.73
N GLY A 43 20.13 1.98 -9.02
CA GLY A 43 20.88 1.95 -7.78
C GLY A 43 20.84 0.58 -7.14
N THR A 44 21.49 0.40 -6.00
CA THR A 44 21.51 -0.89 -5.29
C THR A 44 20.15 -1.21 -4.67
N ILE A 45 19.90 -2.48 -4.35
CA ILE A 45 18.72 -2.90 -3.58
C ILE A 45 18.67 -2.16 -2.24
N LEU A 46 19.82 -2.04 -1.57
CA LEU A 46 19.95 -1.33 -0.31
C LEU A 46 19.49 0.14 -0.42
N GLU A 47 19.99 0.84 -1.44
CA GLU A 47 19.62 2.25 -1.70
C GLU A 47 18.15 2.39 -2.06
N ASN A 48 17.62 1.48 -2.86
CA ASN A 48 16.22 1.45 -3.21
C ASN A 48 15.31 1.32 -1.98
N ILE A 49 15.64 0.48 -1.02
CA ILE A 49 14.86 0.36 0.23
C ILE A 49 15.09 1.60 1.12
N ARG A 50 16.35 2.09 1.22
CA ARG A 50 16.71 3.29 2.00
C ARG A 50 16.00 4.55 1.52
N TYR A 51 15.48 4.57 0.29
CA TYR A 51 14.67 5.67 -0.22
C TYR A 51 13.46 5.99 0.67
N GLY A 52 12.94 5.01 1.44
CA GLY A 52 11.89 5.24 2.43
C GLY A 52 12.30 6.19 3.56
N ARG A 53 13.58 6.15 3.98
CA ARG A 53 14.17 7.03 4.99
C ARG A 53 15.68 7.17 4.74
N SER A 54 16.07 8.28 4.13
CA SER A 54 17.42 8.50 3.60
C SER A 54 18.55 8.44 4.65
N ASN A 55 18.26 8.70 5.92
CA ASN A 55 19.22 8.64 7.04
C ASN A 55 19.21 7.30 7.78
N ALA A 56 18.52 6.28 7.27
CA ALA A 56 18.50 4.95 7.87
C ALA A 56 19.86 4.26 7.73
N THR A 57 20.25 3.54 8.78
CA THR A 57 21.44 2.67 8.77
C THR A 57 21.19 1.42 7.92
N ASP A 58 22.25 0.72 7.52
CA ASP A 58 22.15 -0.55 6.78
C ASP A 58 21.36 -1.58 7.59
N ASP A 59 21.55 -1.65 8.90
CA ASP A 59 20.84 -2.58 9.77
C ASP A 59 19.33 -2.29 9.78
N GLU A 60 18.93 -1.02 9.85
CA GLU A 60 17.51 -0.63 9.78
C GLU A 60 16.88 -0.99 8.43
N VAL A 61 17.62 -0.81 7.33
CA VAL A 61 17.19 -1.20 5.99
C VAL A 61 16.99 -2.72 5.91
N ILE A 62 17.95 -3.50 6.45
CA ILE A 62 17.88 -4.97 6.45
C ILE A 62 16.71 -5.45 7.31
N GLU A 63 16.46 -4.83 8.47
CA GLU A 63 15.31 -5.19 9.31
C GLU A 63 13.97 -4.88 8.62
N ALA A 64 13.86 -3.76 7.92
CA ALA A 64 12.68 -3.45 7.10
C ALA A 64 12.51 -4.47 5.95
N ALA A 65 13.61 -4.88 5.31
CA ALA A 65 13.60 -5.90 4.27
C ALA A 65 13.16 -7.28 4.80
N LYS A 66 13.58 -7.66 6.00
CA LYS A 66 13.11 -8.89 6.67
C LYS A 66 11.61 -8.82 6.97
N ALA A 67 11.14 -7.70 7.51
CA ALA A 67 9.73 -7.50 7.83
C ALA A 67 8.84 -7.55 6.58
N ALA A 68 9.36 -7.12 5.42
CA ALA A 68 8.69 -7.20 4.11
C ALA A 68 8.95 -8.51 3.36
N HIS A 69 9.59 -9.51 3.96
CA HIS A 69 9.98 -10.78 3.30
C HIS A 69 10.91 -10.62 2.07
N VAL A 70 11.64 -9.53 1.99
CA VAL A 70 12.62 -9.22 0.91
C VAL A 70 13.94 -9.94 1.14
N ASP A 71 14.41 -10.01 2.39
CA ASP A 71 15.75 -10.47 2.78
C ASP A 71 16.10 -11.87 2.22
N TYR A 72 15.12 -12.78 2.21
CA TYR A 72 15.33 -14.15 1.76
C TYR A 72 15.80 -14.21 0.30
N PHE A 73 15.06 -13.57 -0.62
CA PHE A 73 15.44 -13.60 -2.02
C PHE A 73 16.68 -12.77 -2.30
N VAL A 74 16.89 -11.64 -1.62
CA VAL A 74 18.07 -10.79 -1.79
C VAL A 74 19.34 -11.57 -1.47
N ARG A 75 19.35 -12.38 -0.43
CA ARG A 75 20.49 -13.25 -0.07
C ARG A 75 20.78 -14.33 -1.10
N THR A 76 19.86 -14.66 -1.99
CA THR A 76 20.11 -15.61 -3.10
C THR A 76 20.77 -14.95 -4.31
N LEU A 77 20.80 -13.61 -4.36
CA LEU A 77 21.43 -12.87 -5.44
C LEU A 77 22.96 -12.82 -5.27
N PRO A 78 23.74 -12.81 -6.36
CA PRO A 78 25.23 -12.84 -6.28
C PRO A 78 25.82 -11.73 -5.42
N ASP A 79 25.30 -10.49 -5.56
CA ASP A 79 25.79 -9.31 -4.85
C ASP A 79 24.88 -8.92 -3.66
N GLY A 80 23.86 -9.72 -3.35
CA GLY A 80 22.93 -9.49 -2.26
C GLY A 80 22.33 -8.07 -2.31
N TYR A 81 22.42 -7.36 -1.19
CA TYR A 81 21.91 -5.97 -1.08
C TYR A 81 22.67 -4.97 -1.94
N ASN A 82 23.89 -5.28 -2.38
CA ASN A 82 24.69 -4.42 -3.25
C ASN A 82 24.40 -4.63 -4.74
N MET A 83 23.53 -5.58 -5.09
CA MET A 83 23.11 -5.77 -6.47
C MET A 83 22.47 -4.50 -7.01
N VAL A 84 22.99 -4.02 -8.14
CA VAL A 84 22.49 -2.83 -8.84
C VAL A 84 21.28 -3.20 -9.68
N LEU A 85 20.18 -2.49 -9.46
CA LEU A 85 18.97 -2.55 -10.28
C LEU A 85 19.09 -1.49 -11.38
N ASN A 86 18.84 -1.89 -12.62
CA ASN A 86 18.73 -0.98 -13.75
C ASN A 86 17.24 -0.85 -14.17
N GLU A 87 16.94 0.13 -15.01
CA GLU A 87 15.56 0.38 -15.46
C GLU A 87 14.91 -0.82 -16.18
N GLU A 88 15.72 -1.71 -16.75
CA GLU A 88 15.23 -2.93 -17.40
C GLU A 88 14.89 -4.05 -16.40
N THR A 89 15.29 -3.94 -15.13
CA THR A 89 15.08 -4.85 -13.97
C THR A 89 14.69 -6.29 -14.32
N SER A 90 15.27 -6.82 -15.40
CA SER A 90 14.97 -8.14 -15.96
C SER A 90 15.23 -9.30 -14.97
N ASN A 91 15.93 -9.00 -13.87
CA ASN A 91 16.37 -9.99 -12.87
C ASN A 91 15.48 -10.05 -11.64
N ILE A 92 14.46 -9.17 -11.52
CA ILE A 92 13.58 -9.10 -10.35
C ILE A 92 12.13 -9.18 -10.82
N SER A 93 11.37 -10.10 -10.21
CA SER A 93 9.94 -10.26 -10.53
C SER A 93 9.12 -9.06 -10.03
N GLN A 94 7.95 -8.85 -10.63
CA GLN A 94 7.02 -7.78 -10.22
C GLN A 94 6.63 -7.91 -8.74
N GLY A 95 6.42 -9.14 -8.25
CA GLY A 95 6.12 -9.38 -6.85
C GLY A 95 7.29 -9.02 -5.92
N GLN A 96 8.53 -9.31 -6.33
CA GLN A 96 9.73 -8.90 -5.58
C GLN A 96 9.89 -7.39 -5.54
N MET A 97 9.62 -6.69 -6.65
CA MET A 97 9.59 -5.22 -6.68
C MET A 97 8.54 -4.66 -5.72
N GLN A 98 7.36 -5.27 -5.68
CA GLN A 98 6.30 -4.86 -4.77
C GLN A 98 6.69 -5.05 -3.31
N LEU A 99 7.31 -6.19 -2.94
CA LEU A 99 7.85 -6.41 -1.60
C LEU A 99 8.90 -5.36 -1.21
N MET A 100 9.77 -4.94 -2.14
CA MET A 100 10.74 -3.87 -1.90
C MET A 100 10.04 -2.51 -1.66
N THR A 101 8.96 -2.23 -2.37
CA THR A 101 8.16 -1.01 -2.14
C THR A 101 7.49 -1.04 -0.76
N ILE A 102 7.02 -2.21 -0.32
CA ILE A 102 6.51 -2.39 1.04
C ILE A 102 7.63 -2.20 2.08
N ALA A 103 8.85 -2.72 1.83
CA ALA A 103 10.01 -2.48 2.70
C ALA A 103 10.34 -0.98 2.85
N ARG A 104 10.23 -0.20 1.76
CA ARG A 104 10.35 1.27 1.81
C ARG A 104 9.31 1.89 2.75
N ALA A 105 8.06 1.45 2.65
CA ALA A 105 6.97 1.96 3.48
C ALA A 105 7.15 1.56 4.95
N ILE A 106 7.62 0.35 5.23
CA ILE A 106 7.96 -0.10 6.60
C ILE A 106 9.09 0.76 7.17
N LEU A 107 10.15 1.00 6.40
CA LEU A 107 11.29 1.81 6.83
C LEU A 107 10.92 3.27 7.08
N ALA A 108 10.00 3.82 6.28
CA ALA A 108 9.50 5.19 6.42
C ALA A 108 8.65 5.38 7.69
N ASP A 109 8.01 4.31 8.18
CA ASP A 109 7.15 4.27 9.37
C ASP A 109 6.07 5.38 9.42
N PRO A 110 5.25 5.54 8.37
CA PRO A 110 4.23 6.58 8.32
C PRO A 110 3.04 6.26 9.24
N ARG A 111 2.32 7.28 9.68
CA ARG A 111 1.11 7.13 10.50
C ARG A 111 -0.13 6.78 9.70
N ILE A 112 -0.19 7.22 8.46
CA ILE A 112 -1.31 7.01 7.54
C ILE A 112 -0.80 6.31 6.29
N LEU A 113 -1.53 5.30 5.83
CA LEU A 113 -1.18 4.54 4.64
C LEU A 113 -2.22 4.74 3.54
N ILE A 114 -1.74 4.82 2.31
CA ILE A 114 -2.56 4.73 1.09
C ILE A 114 -2.04 3.52 0.31
N LEU A 115 -2.90 2.51 0.17
CA LEU A 115 -2.55 1.22 -0.38
C LEU A 115 -3.42 0.96 -1.61
N ASP A 116 -2.78 0.66 -2.75
CA ASP A 116 -3.47 0.23 -3.97
C ASP A 116 -3.18 -1.26 -4.18
N GLU A 117 -4.22 -2.08 -4.01
CA GLU A 117 -4.11 -3.53 -3.94
C GLU A 117 -4.29 -4.17 -5.33
N ALA A 118 -3.29 -4.07 -6.19
CA ALA A 118 -3.31 -4.80 -7.46
C ALA A 118 -2.16 -5.82 -7.54
N THR A 119 -2.52 -7.10 -7.55
CA THR A 119 -1.58 -8.25 -7.60
C THR A 119 -1.83 -9.15 -8.80
N SER A 120 -2.39 -8.63 -9.90
CA SER A 120 -2.89 -9.43 -11.02
C SER A 120 -1.81 -10.21 -11.80
N SER A 121 -0.52 -9.99 -11.51
CA SER A 121 0.59 -10.58 -12.28
C SER A 121 1.64 -11.27 -11.38
N VAL A 122 1.27 -11.66 -10.17
CA VAL A 122 2.19 -12.24 -9.17
C VAL A 122 1.84 -13.71 -8.93
N ASP A 123 2.85 -14.56 -8.79
CA ASP A 123 2.64 -15.97 -8.43
C ASP A 123 2.04 -16.10 -7.02
N THR A 124 1.32 -17.20 -6.79
CA THR A 124 0.57 -17.45 -5.54
C THR A 124 1.44 -17.42 -4.28
N HIS A 125 2.69 -17.90 -4.36
CA HIS A 125 3.58 -17.90 -3.20
C HIS A 125 3.99 -16.48 -2.82
N THR A 126 4.44 -15.68 -3.80
CA THR A 126 4.82 -14.28 -3.58
C THR A 126 3.61 -13.45 -3.17
N GLU A 127 2.41 -13.76 -3.68
CA GLU A 127 1.17 -13.10 -3.27
C GLU A 127 0.90 -13.26 -1.76
N VAL A 128 1.10 -14.46 -1.20
CA VAL A 128 0.98 -14.71 0.24
C VAL A 128 2.00 -13.89 1.04
N LEU A 129 3.23 -13.74 0.54
CA LEU A 129 4.26 -12.92 1.19
C LEU A 129 3.89 -11.43 1.17
N ILE A 130 3.39 -10.93 0.04
CA ILE A 130 2.89 -9.56 -0.10
C ILE A 130 1.78 -9.29 0.91
N GLN A 131 0.80 -10.20 1.03
CA GLN A 131 -0.30 -10.05 1.98
C GLN A 131 0.21 -9.97 3.42
N LYS A 132 1.11 -10.87 3.83
CA LYS A 132 1.71 -10.85 5.17
C LYS A 132 2.48 -9.55 5.44
N ALA A 133 3.24 -9.07 4.46
CA ALA A 133 3.98 -7.82 4.57
C ALA A 133 3.03 -6.61 4.69
N MET A 134 1.93 -6.60 3.93
CA MET A 134 0.88 -5.58 4.01
C MET A 134 0.17 -5.59 5.36
N ASP A 135 -0.21 -6.78 5.88
CA ASP A 135 -0.85 -6.93 7.19
C ASP A 135 0.07 -6.38 8.30
N SER A 136 1.36 -6.69 8.22
CA SER A 136 2.37 -6.16 9.14
C SER A 136 2.50 -4.63 9.03
N LEU A 137 2.51 -4.10 7.80
CA LEU A 137 2.59 -2.66 7.55
C LEU A 137 1.36 -1.91 8.07
N MET A 138 0.16 -2.48 7.94
CA MET A 138 -1.10 -1.84 8.36
C MET A 138 -1.32 -1.81 9.87
N LYS A 139 -0.64 -2.67 10.60
CA LYS A 139 -0.85 -2.82 12.05
C LYS A 139 -0.63 -1.49 12.78
N ASP A 140 -1.60 -1.12 13.64
CA ASP A 140 -1.60 0.11 14.46
C ASP A 140 -1.53 1.42 13.65
N ARG A 141 -2.02 1.41 12.38
CA ARG A 141 -2.03 2.57 11.49
C ARG A 141 -3.39 2.79 10.85
N THR A 142 -3.68 4.04 10.51
CA THR A 142 -4.83 4.37 9.68
C THR A 142 -4.52 4.06 8.22
N SER A 143 -5.24 3.11 7.63
CA SER A 143 -4.98 2.66 6.26
C SER A 143 -6.18 2.94 5.35
N PHE A 144 -5.94 3.62 4.24
CA PHE A 144 -6.87 3.77 3.13
C PHE A 144 -6.49 2.77 2.06
N ILE A 145 -7.38 1.84 1.76
CA ILE A 145 -7.10 0.75 0.82
C ILE A 145 -8.06 0.86 -0.36
N ILE A 146 -7.49 0.87 -1.57
CA ILE A 146 -8.26 0.64 -2.80
C ILE A 146 -8.32 -0.87 -2.98
N ALA A 147 -9.44 -1.45 -2.55
CA ALA A 147 -9.55 -2.89 -2.42
C ALA A 147 -10.00 -3.53 -3.73
N HIS A 148 -9.25 -4.53 -4.17
CA HIS A 148 -9.56 -5.41 -5.29
C HIS A 148 -9.83 -6.86 -4.85
N ARG A 149 -9.68 -7.15 -3.55
CA ARG A 149 -9.89 -8.47 -2.96
C ARG A 149 -11.10 -8.47 -2.04
N LEU A 150 -11.83 -9.57 -2.09
CA LEU A 150 -13.00 -9.78 -1.24
C LEU A 150 -12.66 -9.75 0.25
N SER A 151 -11.55 -10.42 0.65
CA SER A 151 -11.08 -10.44 2.03
C SER A 151 -10.84 -9.05 2.58
N THR A 152 -10.12 -8.22 1.84
CA THR A 152 -9.81 -6.83 2.23
C THR A 152 -11.08 -6.01 2.44
N ILE A 153 -12.08 -6.18 1.57
CA ILE A 153 -13.38 -5.47 1.71
C ILE A 153 -14.15 -5.97 2.94
N ARG A 154 -14.19 -7.29 3.18
CA ARG A 154 -14.93 -7.88 4.30
C ARG A 154 -14.34 -7.49 5.66
N ASP A 155 -13.03 -7.47 5.75
CA ASP A 155 -12.28 -7.28 6.99
C ASP A 155 -12.01 -5.79 7.29
N ALA A 156 -12.40 -4.87 6.39
CA ALA A 156 -12.27 -3.44 6.59
C ALA A 156 -13.16 -2.95 7.75
N ASP A 157 -12.60 -2.09 8.61
CA ASP A 157 -13.34 -1.44 9.69
C ASP A 157 -14.46 -0.54 9.16
N TRP A 158 -14.21 0.11 8.03
CA TRP A 158 -15.14 1.03 7.37
C TRP A 158 -14.96 1.03 5.86
N ILE A 159 -16.06 0.92 5.12
CA ILE A 159 -16.10 0.90 3.67
C ILE A 159 -16.71 2.21 3.18
N LEU A 160 -16.06 2.86 2.23
CA LEU A 160 -16.58 4.00 1.49
C LEU A 160 -16.89 3.55 0.06
N VAL A 161 -18.16 3.62 -0.32
CA VAL A 161 -18.63 3.24 -1.66
C VAL A 161 -18.75 4.50 -2.50
N MET A 162 -17.96 4.58 -3.57
CA MET A 162 -17.89 5.76 -4.43
C MET A 162 -18.60 5.51 -5.76
N LYS A 163 -19.34 6.51 -6.23
CA LYS A 163 -19.97 6.53 -7.55
C LYS A 163 -19.89 7.93 -8.13
N ASN A 164 -19.31 8.07 -9.31
CA ASN A 164 -19.16 9.35 -10.01
C ASN A 164 -18.47 10.46 -9.17
N GLY A 165 -17.54 10.09 -8.30
CA GLY A 165 -16.84 11.03 -7.43
C GLY A 165 -17.48 11.29 -6.06
N ASP A 166 -18.73 10.85 -5.85
CA ASP A 166 -19.45 11.00 -4.58
C ASP A 166 -19.41 9.72 -3.74
N ILE A 167 -19.42 9.87 -2.42
CA ILE A 167 -19.61 8.76 -1.49
C ILE A 167 -21.11 8.50 -1.37
N VAL A 168 -21.60 7.45 -2.04
CA VAL A 168 -23.05 7.12 -2.07
C VAL A 168 -23.46 6.23 -0.91
N GLU A 169 -22.58 5.40 -0.39
CA GLU A 169 -22.82 4.55 0.79
C GLU A 169 -21.55 4.48 1.63
N GLN A 170 -21.75 4.27 2.95
CA GLN A 170 -20.63 4.03 3.86
C GLN A 170 -21.05 3.17 5.05
N GLY A 171 -20.12 2.38 5.59
CA GLY A 171 -20.35 1.53 6.74
C GLY A 171 -19.55 0.24 6.74
N LYS A 172 -19.91 -0.67 7.62
CA LYS A 172 -19.33 -2.02 7.68
C LYS A 172 -19.94 -2.93 6.63
N HIS A 173 -19.18 -3.90 6.14
CA HIS A 173 -19.58 -4.90 5.15
C HIS A 173 -20.99 -5.46 5.38
N THR A 174 -21.24 -6.04 6.55
CA THR A 174 -22.53 -6.68 6.87
C THR A 174 -23.71 -5.70 6.83
N LYS A 175 -23.50 -4.45 7.26
CA LYS A 175 -24.54 -3.42 7.22
C LYS A 175 -24.84 -2.95 5.80
N LEU A 176 -23.81 -2.84 4.97
CA LEU A 176 -23.97 -2.43 3.58
C LEU A 176 -24.65 -3.52 2.74
N LEU A 177 -24.32 -4.79 2.95
CA LEU A 177 -25.03 -5.90 2.30
C LEU A 177 -26.50 -5.94 2.70
N ALA A 178 -26.82 -5.77 3.98
CA ALA A 178 -28.20 -5.81 4.47
C ALA A 178 -29.07 -4.66 3.92
N LYS A 179 -28.47 -3.55 3.44
CA LYS A 179 -29.19 -2.46 2.77
C LYS A 179 -29.68 -2.80 1.38
N ASN A 180 -29.15 -3.87 0.73
CA ASN A 180 -29.40 -4.21 -0.67
C ASN A 180 -29.26 -3.03 -1.63
N GLY A 181 -28.31 -2.12 -1.35
CA GLY A 181 -28.02 -0.94 -2.16
C GLY A 181 -26.92 -1.18 -3.18
N PHE A 182 -26.31 -0.08 -3.65
CA PHE A 182 -25.27 -0.11 -4.69
C PHE A 182 -24.05 -0.96 -4.28
N TYR A 183 -23.68 -0.96 -3.00
CA TYR A 183 -22.62 -1.85 -2.50
C TYR A 183 -22.98 -3.34 -2.70
N ALA A 184 -24.20 -3.74 -2.34
CA ALA A 184 -24.63 -5.12 -2.49
C ALA A 184 -24.67 -5.55 -3.96
N GLU A 185 -25.12 -4.67 -4.87
CA GLU A 185 -25.10 -4.94 -6.31
C GLU A 185 -23.66 -5.15 -6.82
N LEU A 186 -22.71 -4.29 -6.43
CA LEU A 186 -21.30 -4.41 -6.81
C LEU A 186 -20.71 -5.71 -6.25
N TYR A 187 -20.96 -5.98 -4.97
CA TYR A 187 -20.43 -7.16 -4.30
C TYR A 187 -20.91 -8.44 -4.98
N ASN A 188 -22.21 -8.59 -5.21
CA ASN A 188 -22.78 -9.76 -5.85
C ASN A 188 -22.29 -9.92 -7.30
N SER A 189 -22.18 -8.82 -8.06
CA SER A 189 -21.72 -8.89 -9.45
C SER A 189 -20.25 -9.29 -9.59
N GLN A 190 -19.41 -8.93 -8.61
CA GLN A 190 -17.96 -9.18 -8.68
C GLN A 190 -17.53 -10.46 -7.98
N PHE A 191 -18.25 -10.90 -6.96
CA PHE A 191 -17.77 -11.91 -6.02
C PHE A 191 -18.67 -13.14 -5.86
N GLU A 192 -19.96 -13.11 -6.16
CA GLU A 192 -20.84 -14.32 -6.11
C GLU A 192 -20.47 -15.38 -7.16
N GLY A 193 -19.62 -15.08 -8.13
CA GLY A 193 -19.11 -16.06 -9.11
C GLY A 193 -17.77 -16.71 -8.74
N LYS A 194 -17.18 -16.41 -7.58
CA LYS A 194 -15.85 -16.88 -7.16
C LYS A 194 -15.81 -17.72 -5.88
N GLU A 195 -16.96 -17.99 -5.28
CA GLU A 195 -17.06 -18.98 -4.19
C GLU A 195 -17.29 -20.40 -4.79
N ILE A 196 -16.23 -20.99 -5.34
CA ILE A 196 -16.12 -22.43 -5.56
C ILE A 196 -14.76 -22.88 -5.02
#